data_2470fe09e2f017ce2254130d54b4deaf
#
_entry.id   2470fe09e2f017ce2254130d54b4deaf
#
_cell.length_a   1.000
_cell.length_b   1.000
_cell.length_c   1.000
_cell.angle_alpha   90.00
_cell.angle_beta   90.00
_cell.angle_gamma   90.00
#
_symmetry.space_group_name_H-M   'P 1'
#
loop_
_entity.id
_entity.type
_entity.pdbx_description
1 polymer ?
#
loop_
_entity_poly.entity_id
_entity_poly.type
_entity_poly.pdbx_seq_one_letter_code
_entity_poly.pdbx_strand_id
1 'polypeptide(L)'
;IPVGPYLKPDQLFTERQTGLGLIAAVSAYEITGEKRYLDGIKNRLGWLYQHQQHNPDGLGVDGSWRNSWQVHAGNDPPPATDIRGSSPWMTENIIDGLWHAWLATGDKRIPVMITAFGRYMERYGWIDPKVMKEAGVDWRNPCSGPNGQISWYWSSAHATTQQLVAVQSSEGWYSDSHNVEMTLPVAAARYFETDPEQQKALDRRLKQLSSSYDLDCADVSATPRRFNWNNRGVGVVQWFMQQFEAGAD
;
A
#
# COMPACT_ATOMS: atom_id res chain seq x y z
N ILE A 1 6.66 -23.68 -2.37
CA ILE A 1 6.96 -22.64 -3.38
C ILE A 1 8.42 -22.27 -3.14
N PRO A 2 9.32 -22.45 -4.12
CA PRO A 2 10.69 -22.07 -3.90
C PRO A 2 10.72 -20.59 -3.52
N VAL A 3 11.36 -20.29 -2.40
CA VAL A 3 11.78 -18.93 -2.09
C VAL A 3 12.83 -18.62 -3.13
N GLY A 4 12.41 -18.08 -4.26
CA GLY A 4 13.31 -17.84 -5.38
C GLY A 4 14.43 -16.90 -4.97
N PRO A 5 15.57 -16.94 -5.67
CA PRO A 5 16.74 -16.08 -5.45
C PRO A 5 16.43 -14.59 -5.69
N TYR A 6 15.18 -14.22 -5.93
CA TYR A 6 14.70 -12.91 -6.33
C TYR A 6 14.53 -11.91 -5.19
N LEU A 7 14.78 -12.30 -3.94
CA LEU A 7 14.60 -11.42 -2.81
C LEU A 7 15.95 -11.12 -2.15
N LYS A 8 16.82 -10.43 -2.86
CA LYS A 8 17.89 -9.71 -2.21
C LYS A 8 17.31 -8.44 -1.57
N PRO A 9 17.81 -8.00 -0.41
CA PRO A 9 17.30 -6.82 0.29
C PRO A 9 17.29 -5.54 -0.55
N ASP A 10 18.13 -5.47 -1.59
CA ASP A 10 18.27 -4.37 -2.53
C ASP A 10 17.38 -4.45 -3.77
N GLN A 11 16.60 -5.55 -3.92
CA GLN A 11 15.82 -5.82 -5.12
C GLN A 11 14.37 -6.21 -4.79
N LEU A 12 13.55 -5.22 -4.48
CA LEU A 12 12.11 -5.42 -4.50
C LEU A 12 11.64 -5.46 -5.97
N PHE A 13 11.14 -6.60 -6.43
CA PHE A 13 10.66 -6.69 -7.81
C PHE A 13 9.39 -5.87 -8.00
N THR A 14 8.29 -6.22 -7.31
CA THR A 14 7.10 -5.39 -7.15
C THR A 14 6.46 -5.66 -5.80
N GLU A 15 5.79 -4.67 -5.24
CA GLU A 15 5.06 -4.79 -3.97
C GLU A 15 4.00 -5.90 -4.07
N ARG A 16 3.25 -5.93 -5.18
CA ARG A 16 2.21 -6.94 -5.42
C ARG A 16 2.77 -8.36 -5.38
N GLN A 17 3.85 -8.64 -6.11
CA GLN A 17 4.43 -9.98 -6.12
C GLN A 17 4.95 -10.40 -4.76
N THR A 18 5.58 -9.47 -4.06
CA THR A 18 6.13 -9.70 -2.73
C THR A 18 5.02 -9.96 -1.71
N GLY A 19 3.97 -9.14 -1.73
CA GLY A 19 2.80 -9.30 -0.86
C GLY A 19 2.06 -10.61 -1.12
N LEU A 20 1.72 -10.91 -2.37
CA LEU A 20 1.06 -12.17 -2.74
C LEU A 20 1.91 -13.39 -2.36
N GLY A 21 3.23 -13.29 -2.47
CA GLY A 21 4.15 -14.36 -2.04
C GLY A 21 4.13 -14.56 -0.52
N LEU A 22 3.95 -13.50 0.26
CA LEU A 22 3.78 -13.60 1.72
C LEU A 22 2.43 -14.19 2.08
N ILE A 23 1.32 -13.73 1.47
CA ILE A 23 -0.03 -14.27 1.67
C ILE A 23 -0.05 -15.78 1.37
N ALA A 24 0.53 -16.19 0.24
CA ALA A 24 0.60 -17.62 -0.12
C ALA A 24 1.37 -18.46 0.90
N ALA A 25 2.47 -17.94 1.46
CA ALA A 25 3.23 -18.62 2.49
C ALA A 25 2.45 -18.73 3.82
N VAL A 26 1.73 -17.68 4.22
CA VAL A 26 0.90 -17.69 5.42
C VAL A 26 -0.26 -18.67 5.24
N SER A 27 -1.00 -18.61 4.13
CA SER A 27 -2.10 -19.53 3.86
C SER A 27 -1.63 -20.99 3.84
N ALA A 28 -0.47 -21.26 3.24
CA ALA A 28 0.10 -22.60 3.26
C ALA A 28 0.44 -23.07 4.69
N TYR A 29 0.94 -22.20 5.55
CA TYR A 29 1.19 -22.50 6.95
C TYR A 29 -0.11 -22.75 7.72
N GLU A 30 -1.11 -21.90 7.55
CA GLU A 30 -2.41 -22.03 8.21
C GLU A 30 -3.11 -23.37 7.86
N ILE A 31 -3.01 -23.80 6.59
CA ILE A 31 -3.63 -25.06 6.14
C ILE A 31 -2.86 -26.29 6.60
N THR A 32 -1.52 -26.24 6.59
CA THR A 32 -0.70 -27.45 6.75
C THR A 32 -0.02 -27.58 8.12
N GLY A 33 0.20 -26.45 8.82
CA GLY A 33 1.02 -26.39 10.04
C GLY A 33 2.51 -26.68 9.83
N GLU A 34 2.96 -26.81 8.56
CA GLU A 34 4.33 -27.23 8.28
C GLU A 34 5.35 -26.12 8.59
N LYS A 35 6.35 -26.47 9.39
CA LYS A 35 7.41 -25.55 9.82
C LYS A 35 8.14 -24.85 8.66
N ARG A 36 8.30 -25.50 7.51
CA ARG A 36 8.96 -24.90 6.34
C ARG A 36 8.27 -23.60 5.86
N TYR A 37 6.95 -23.53 5.97
CA TYR A 37 6.21 -22.31 5.59
C TYR A 37 6.37 -21.22 6.64
N LEU A 38 6.38 -21.58 7.93
CA LEU A 38 6.67 -20.62 9.01
C LEU A 38 8.09 -20.03 8.88
N ASP A 39 9.08 -20.85 8.56
CA ASP A 39 10.45 -20.40 8.32
C ASP A 39 10.50 -19.47 7.07
N GLY A 40 9.74 -19.80 6.03
CA GLY A 40 9.56 -18.97 4.85
C GLY A 40 8.92 -17.61 5.15
N ILE A 41 7.92 -17.57 6.02
CA ILE A 41 7.30 -16.31 6.49
C ILE A 41 8.34 -15.47 7.24
N LYS A 42 9.03 -16.04 8.23
CA LYS A 42 10.05 -15.33 9.04
C LYS A 42 11.16 -14.74 8.19
N ASN A 43 11.62 -15.46 7.17
CA ASN A 43 12.62 -14.99 6.23
C ASN A 43 12.12 -13.80 5.41
N ARG A 44 10.88 -13.86 4.89
CA ARG A 44 10.26 -12.76 4.14
C ARG A 44 10.04 -11.53 5.02
N LEU A 45 9.60 -11.71 6.27
CA LEU A 45 9.47 -10.61 7.23
C LEU A 45 10.82 -9.95 7.51
N GLY A 46 11.88 -10.75 7.70
CA GLY A 46 13.23 -10.22 7.88
C GLY A 46 13.69 -9.39 6.69
N TRP A 47 13.44 -9.88 5.49
CA TRP A 47 13.79 -9.21 4.27
C TRP A 47 12.97 -7.92 4.02
N LEU A 48 11.64 -7.95 4.21
CA LEU A 48 10.77 -6.78 4.11
C LEU A 48 11.17 -5.69 5.11
N TYR A 49 11.46 -6.08 6.35
CA TYR A 49 11.91 -5.17 7.38
C TYR A 49 13.25 -4.53 7.00
N GLN A 50 14.22 -5.34 6.58
CA GLN A 50 15.53 -4.86 6.14
C GLN A 50 15.40 -3.87 4.97
N HIS A 51 14.57 -4.17 3.97
CA HIS A 51 14.36 -3.31 2.82
C HIS A 51 13.75 -1.96 3.20
N GLN A 52 12.73 -1.95 4.05
CA GLN A 52 12.05 -0.72 4.45
C GLN A 52 12.87 0.14 5.41
N GLN A 53 13.57 -0.49 6.38
CA GLN A 53 14.18 0.21 7.52
C GLN A 53 15.67 0.54 7.31
N HIS A 54 16.33 -0.03 6.32
CA HIS A 54 17.78 0.12 6.13
C HIS A 54 18.17 0.77 4.80
N ASN A 55 17.17 1.21 4.02
CA ASN A 55 17.39 2.03 2.84
C ASN A 55 18.50 1.48 1.88
N PRO A 56 18.24 0.37 1.17
CA PRO A 56 19.24 -0.29 0.34
C PRO A 56 19.67 0.51 -0.90
N ASP A 57 18.92 1.56 -1.26
CA ASP A 57 19.17 2.42 -2.43
C ASP A 57 19.90 3.74 -2.10
N GLY A 58 20.23 3.98 -0.85
CA GLY A 58 20.99 5.17 -0.42
C GLY A 58 20.19 6.48 -0.31
N LEU A 59 18.87 6.48 -0.57
CA LEU A 59 18.04 7.68 -0.58
C LEU A 59 17.46 8.11 0.79
N GLY A 60 17.73 7.37 1.86
CA GLY A 60 17.16 7.60 3.18
C GLY A 60 15.87 6.82 3.43
N VAL A 61 15.59 6.52 4.69
CA VAL A 61 14.39 5.77 5.10
C VAL A 61 13.19 6.70 5.08
N ASP A 62 12.16 6.35 4.30
CA ASP A 62 10.91 7.11 4.20
C ASP A 62 9.68 6.35 4.70
N GLY A 63 9.81 5.06 4.97
CA GLY A 63 8.74 4.18 5.43
C GLY A 63 8.07 3.36 4.33
N SER A 64 8.43 3.58 3.06
CA SER A 64 7.93 2.77 1.95
C SER A 64 8.82 1.58 1.62
N TRP A 65 8.29 0.66 0.81
CA TRP A 65 9.08 -0.39 0.15
C TRP A 65 9.47 0.09 -1.25
N ARG A 66 10.46 1.00 -1.30
CA ARG A 66 10.86 1.60 -2.56
C ARG A 66 11.41 0.61 -3.57
N ASN A 67 11.00 0.81 -4.80
CA ASN A 67 11.58 0.16 -5.96
C ASN A 67 11.69 1.15 -7.14
N SER A 68 12.10 0.65 -8.29
CA SER A 68 12.24 1.44 -9.50
C SER A 68 10.92 1.51 -10.25
N TRP A 69 10.53 2.68 -10.73
CA TRP A 69 9.41 2.82 -11.66
C TRP A 69 9.59 1.93 -12.89
N GLN A 70 10.79 1.80 -13.42
CA GLN A 70 11.08 0.94 -14.57
C GLN A 70 10.71 -0.52 -14.33
N VAL A 71 10.97 -1.02 -13.12
CA VAL A 71 10.60 -2.39 -12.74
C VAL A 71 9.09 -2.53 -12.59
N HIS A 72 8.43 -1.50 -12.07
CA HIS A 72 6.98 -1.47 -11.90
C HIS A 72 6.23 -1.43 -13.24
N ALA A 73 6.65 -0.53 -14.14
CA ALA A 73 6.02 -0.32 -15.44
C ALA A 73 6.30 -1.45 -16.45
N GLY A 74 7.29 -2.28 -16.19
CA GLY A 74 7.66 -3.37 -17.10
C GLY A 74 8.34 -2.86 -18.36
N ASN A 75 7.68 -3.00 -19.51
CA ASN A 75 8.23 -2.61 -20.83
C ASN A 75 7.89 -1.18 -21.25
N ASP A 76 7.16 -0.43 -20.43
CA ASP A 76 6.86 0.96 -20.75
C ASP A 76 8.15 1.78 -20.78
N PRO A 77 8.29 2.71 -21.73
CA PRO A 77 9.49 3.52 -21.80
C PRO A 77 9.63 4.29 -20.48
N PRO A 78 10.79 4.19 -19.82
CA PRO A 78 10.99 4.88 -18.56
C PRO A 78 10.89 6.38 -18.79
N PRO A 79 10.35 7.16 -17.83
CA PRO A 79 10.66 8.57 -17.79
C PRO A 79 12.19 8.73 -17.81
N ALA A 80 12.68 9.83 -18.36
CA ALA A 80 14.12 10.05 -18.59
C ALA A 80 15.02 9.86 -17.36
N THR A 81 14.41 9.76 -16.18
CA THR A 81 15.06 9.47 -14.90
C THR A 81 14.34 8.33 -14.19
N ASP A 82 15.07 7.37 -13.65
CA ASP A 82 14.49 6.34 -12.79
C ASP A 82 13.92 6.97 -11.52
N ILE A 83 12.60 6.91 -11.38
CA ILE A 83 11.90 7.42 -10.20
C ILE A 83 11.83 6.30 -9.17
N ARG A 84 12.52 6.48 -8.07
CA ARG A 84 12.47 5.56 -6.93
C ARG A 84 11.28 5.90 -6.05
N GLY A 85 10.40 4.95 -5.84
CA GLY A 85 9.15 5.15 -5.11
C GLY A 85 8.45 3.85 -4.79
N SER A 86 7.18 3.95 -4.49
CA SER A 86 6.32 2.83 -4.13
C SER A 86 4.94 3.00 -4.75
N SER A 87 4.32 1.92 -5.15
CA SER A 87 2.93 1.91 -5.59
C SER A 87 2.01 1.70 -4.38
N PRO A 88 1.25 2.73 -3.95
CA PRO A 88 0.40 2.61 -2.77
C PRO A 88 -0.58 1.43 -2.85
N TRP A 89 -1.30 1.30 -3.95
CA TRP A 89 -2.28 0.25 -4.12
C TRP A 89 -1.68 -1.16 -4.21
N MET A 90 -0.47 -1.32 -4.78
CA MET A 90 0.21 -2.62 -4.77
C MET A 90 0.76 -2.96 -3.39
N THR A 91 1.12 -1.95 -2.61
CA THR A 91 1.61 -2.14 -1.23
C THR A 91 0.50 -2.68 -0.31
N GLU A 92 -0.77 -2.47 -0.65
CA GLU A 92 -1.90 -3.11 0.05
C GLU A 92 -1.69 -4.63 0.15
N ASN A 93 -1.13 -5.27 -0.89
CA ASN A 93 -0.83 -6.71 -0.85
C ASN A 93 0.25 -7.07 0.18
N ILE A 94 1.23 -6.19 0.39
CA ILE A 94 2.22 -6.38 1.45
C ILE A 94 1.55 -6.24 2.82
N ILE A 95 0.72 -5.21 3.00
CA ILE A 95 0.01 -4.96 4.27
C ILE A 95 -0.94 -6.11 4.61
N ASP A 96 -1.69 -6.61 3.65
CA ASP A 96 -2.55 -7.78 3.81
C ASP A 96 -1.75 -9.03 4.24
N GLY A 97 -0.65 -9.30 3.54
CA GLY A 97 0.26 -10.38 3.93
C GLY A 97 0.89 -10.19 5.30
N LEU A 98 1.26 -8.96 5.67
CA LEU A 98 1.80 -8.64 6.99
C LEU A 98 0.75 -8.82 8.09
N TRP A 99 -0.50 -8.42 7.86
CA TRP A 99 -1.59 -8.62 8.81
C TRP A 99 -1.81 -10.11 9.10
N HIS A 100 -1.95 -10.92 8.06
CA HIS A 100 -2.08 -12.39 8.23
C HIS A 100 -0.84 -13.00 8.90
N ALA A 101 0.36 -12.55 8.55
CA ALA A 101 1.58 -13.00 9.21
C ALA A 101 1.64 -12.58 10.69
N TRP A 102 1.07 -11.42 11.04
CA TRP A 102 0.93 -10.98 12.44
C TRP A 102 0.06 -11.93 13.24
N LEU A 103 -1.11 -12.28 12.71
CA LEU A 103 -2.02 -13.22 13.35
C LEU A 103 -1.37 -14.61 13.55
N ALA A 104 -0.58 -15.05 12.57
CA ALA A 104 0.09 -16.37 12.62
C ALA A 104 1.35 -16.39 13.50
N THR A 105 2.04 -15.27 13.70
CA THR A 105 3.39 -15.28 14.30
C THR A 105 3.59 -14.34 15.49
N GLY A 106 2.81 -13.25 15.60
CA GLY A 106 3.03 -12.19 16.57
C GLY A 106 4.36 -11.43 16.40
N ASP A 107 4.96 -11.45 15.20
CA ASP A 107 6.29 -10.87 14.96
C ASP A 107 6.30 -9.36 15.12
N LYS A 108 7.08 -8.86 16.07
CA LYS A 108 7.12 -7.44 16.48
C LYS A 108 7.62 -6.48 15.39
N ARG A 109 8.23 -6.97 14.33
CA ARG A 109 8.63 -6.16 13.18
C ARG A 109 7.42 -5.69 12.36
N ILE A 110 6.33 -6.43 12.39
CA ILE A 110 5.14 -6.16 11.59
C ILE A 110 4.47 -4.84 11.96
N PRO A 111 4.12 -4.56 13.22
CA PRO A 111 3.62 -3.24 13.60
C PRO A 111 4.51 -2.08 13.16
N VAL A 112 5.84 -2.23 13.29
CA VAL A 112 6.81 -1.21 12.88
C VAL A 112 6.71 -0.94 11.38
N MET A 113 6.64 -2.00 10.56
CA MET A 113 6.54 -1.86 9.12
C MET A 113 5.22 -1.22 8.68
N ILE A 114 4.11 -1.62 9.28
CA ILE A 114 2.78 -1.13 8.93
C ILE A 114 2.63 0.35 9.31
N THR A 115 3.06 0.75 10.52
CA THR A 115 2.99 2.15 10.96
C THR A 115 3.94 3.04 10.16
N ALA A 116 5.13 2.56 9.80
CA ALA A 116 6.06 3.31 8.96
C ALA A 116 5.44 3.61 7.59
N PHE A 117 4.77 2.62 6.98
CA PHE A 117 4.07 2.83 5.71
C PHE A 117 2.87 3.77 5.85
N GLY A 118 2.09 3.68 6.92
CA GLY A 118 1.00 4.61 7.19
C GLY A 118 1.48 6.06 7.27
N ARG A 119 2.57 6.32 7.96
CA ARG A 119 3.21 7.64 8.04
C ARG A 119 3.77 8.11 6.69
N TYR A 120 4.32 7.21 5.89
CA TYR A 120 4.73 7.49 4.52
C TYR A 120 3.53 7.93 3.66
N MET A 121 2.42 7.21 3.75
CA MET A 121 1.20 7.55 3.02
C MET A 121 0.69 8.93 3.37
N GLU A 122 0.65 9.30 4.66
CA GLU A 122 0.19 10.63 5.08
C GLU A 122 1.07 11.76 4.54
N ARG A 123 2.35 11.52 4.29
CA ARG A 123 3.28 12.53 3.78
C ARG A 123 3.34 12.60 2.26
N TYR A 124 3.28 11.47 1.58
CA TYR A 124 3.67 11.36 0.17
C TYR A 124 2.66 10.59 -0.70
N GLY A 125 1.72 9.88 -0.09
CA GLY A 125 0.85 8.94 -0.79
C GLY A 125 -0.36 9.58 -1.46
N TRP A 126 -0.75 10.77 -1.04
CA TRP A 126 -2.02 11.38 -1.46
C TRP A 126 -1.83 12.49 -2.47
N ILE A 127 -2.71 12.54 -3.46
CA ILE A 127 -2.76 13.63 -4.43
C ILE A 127 -3.40 14.85 -3.75
N ASP A 128 -2.70 15.99 -3.78
CA ASP A 128 -3.26 17.27 -3.39
C ASP A 128 -3.82 18.00 -4.63
N PRO A 129 -5.15 18.20 -4.72
CA PRO A 129 -5.76 18.90 -5.85
C PRO A 129 -5.19 20.30 -6.09
N LYS A 130 -4.74 20.99 -5.03
CA LYS A 130 -4.12 22.31 -5.14
C LYS A 130 -2.77 22.22 -5.85
N VAL A 131 -1.94 21.26 -5.44
CA VAL A 131 -0.64 21.01 -6.06
C VAL A 131 -0.80 20.60 -7.53
N MET A 132 -1.82 19.81 -7.84
CA MET A 132 -2.14 19.42 -9.22
C MET A 132 -2.52 20.63 -10.07
N LYS A 133 -3.37 21.51 -9.56
CA LYS A 133 -3.75 22.74 -10.25
C LYS A 133 -2.55 23.68 -10.48
N GLU A 134 -1.67 23.83 -9.51
CA GLU A 134 -0.42 24.59 -9.64
C GLU A 134 0.52 23.96 -10.69
N ALA A 135 0.49 22.64 -10.84
CA ALA A 135 1.22 21.92 -11.89
C ALA A 135 0.55 21.99 -13.28
N GLY A 136 -0.57 22.73 -13.41
CA GLY A 136 -1.30 22.91 -14.68
C GLY A 136 -2.18 21.71 -15.07
N VAL A 137 -2.49 20.84 -14.13
CA VAL A 137 -3.34 19.67 -14.36
C VAL A 137 -4.73 19.93 -13.82
N ASP A 138 -5.72 20.02 -14.72
CA ASP A 138 -7.13 20.03 -14.34
C ASP A 138 -7.57 18.60 -14.05
N TRP A 139 -7.35 18.19 -12.82
CA TRP A 139 -7.66 16.84 -12.39
C TRP A 139 -8.95 16.82 -11.58
N ARG A 140 -9.94 16.13 -12.11
CA ARG A 140 -11.22 15.89 -11.43
C ARG A 140 -11.38 14.40 -11.22
N ASN A 141 -11.54 14.01 -9.98
CA ASN A 141 -11.91 12.65 -9.68
C ASN A 141 -13.40 12.53 -9.39
N PRO A 142 -14.16 11.89 -10.27
CA PRO A 142 -15.58 11.66 -10.03
C PRO A 142 -15.82 10.75 -8.80
N CYS A 143 -14.84 9.92 -8.44
CA CYS A 143 -14.97 8.92 -7.39
C CYS A 143 -14.63 9.42 -5.98
N SER A 144 -14.04 10.59 -5.85
CA SER A 144 -13.63 11.09 -4.53
C SER A 144 -14.68 11.92 -3.82
N GLY A 145 -15.78 12.30 -4.49
CA GLY A 145 -16.70 13.29 -3.97
C GLY A 145 -16.01 14.63 -3.65
N PRO A 146 -16.70 15.61 -3.09
CA PRO A 146 -16.15 16.96 -2.83
C PRO A 146 -15.04 16.96 -1.76
N ASN A 147 -14.97 15.96 -0.91
CA ASN A 147 -13.99 15.82 0.17
C ASN A 147 -13.14 14.56 0.03
N GLY A 148 -13.26 13.86 -1.08
CA GLY A 148 -12.55 12.62 -1.29
C GLY A 148 -11.07 12.84 -1.54
N GLN A 149 -10.30 11.84 -1.22
CA GLN A 149 -8.85 11.84 -1.36
C GLN A 149 -8.44 10.65 -2.21
N ILE A 150 -7.49 10.86 -3.11
CA ILE A 150 -6.96 9.79 -3.97
C ILE A 150 -5.48 9.64 -3.73
N SER A 151 -5.03 8.39 -3.72
CA SER A 151 -3.61 8.09 -3.71
C SER A 151 -2.97 8.32 -5.08
N TRP A 152 -1.69 8.66 -5.08
CA TRP A 152 -0.88 8.50 -6.27
C TRP A 152 -0.88 7.02 -6.71
N TYR A 153 -0.88 6.77 -8.00
CA TYR A 153 -0.61 5.43 -8.54
C TYR A 153 0.82 4.99 -8.21
N TRP A 154 1.76 5.95 -8.31
CA TRP A 154 3.14 5.84 -7.88
C TRP A 154 3.50 7.03 -7.02
N SER A 155 3.89 6.81 -5.79
CA SER A 155 4.29 7.85 -4.83
C SER A 155 5.79 7.82 -4.57
N SER A 156 6.37 8.97 -4.22
CA SER A 156 7.78 9.07 -3.90
C SER A 156 8.07 10.27 -3.00
N ALA A 157 8.93 10.07 -2.02
CA ALA A 157 9.50 11.15 -1.21
C ALA A 157 10.64 11.91 -1.95
N HIS A 158 11.06 11.41 -3.11
CA HIS A 158 12.26 11.85 -3.83
C HIS A 158 11.98 12.36 -5.25
N ALA A 159 10.72 12.29 -5.69
CA ALA A 159 10.30 12.78 -7.00
C ALA A 159 9.66 14.18 -6.89
N THR A 160 9.80 14.96 -7.95
CA THR A 160 9.03 16.20 -8.10
C THR A 160 7.58 15.90 -8.46
N THR A 161 6.68 16.87 -8.20
CA THR A 161 5.27 16.75 -8.61
C THR A 161 5.13 16.48 -10.11
N GLN A 162 5.93 17.15 -10.96
CA GLN A 162 5.91 16.97 -12.42
C GLN A 162 6.29 15.53 -12.81
N GLN A 163 7.26 14.92 -12.13
CA GLN A 163 7.63 13.52 -12.37
C GLN A 163 6.48 12.58 -11.97
N LEU A 164 5.84 12.80 -10.82
CA LEU A 164 4.69 12.01 -10.37
C LEU A 164 3.50 12.16 -11.33
N VAL A 165 3.22 13.38 -11.79
CA VAL A 165 2.18 13.66 -12.80
C VAL A 165 2.47 12.92 -14.11
N ALA A 166 3.72 12.92 -14.57
CA ALA A 166 4.09 12.21 -15.80
C ALA A 166 3.84 10.69 -15.69
N VAL A 167 4.21 10.09 -14.55
CA VAL A 167 3.94 8.68 -14.25
C VAL A 167 2.44 8.41 -14.18
N GLN A 168 1.72 9.23 -13.44
CA GLN A 168 0.27 9.11 -13.27
C GLN A 168 -0.46 9.19 -14.62
N SER A 169 -0.03 10.09 -15.50
CA SER A 169 -0.62 10.28 -16.84
C SER A 169 -0.33 9.08 -17.76
N SER A 170 0.85 8.46 -17.68
CA SER A 170 1.19 7.28 -18.47
C SER A 170 0.33 6.07 -18.13
N GLU A 171 -0.13 5.98 -16.88
CA GLU A 171 -1.00 4.91 -16.40
C GLU A 171 -2.50 5.24 -16.55
N GLY A 172 -2.86 6.29 -17.28
CA GLY A 172 -4.26 6.63 -17.58
C GLY A 172 -5.08 7.06 -16.35
N TRP A 173 -4.44 7.53 -15.29
CA TRP A 173 -5.08 8.00 -14.05
C TRP A 173 -5.92 6.96 -13.30
N TYR A 174 -5.54 5.69 -13.39
CA TYR A 174 -6.27 4.57 -12.76
C TYR A 174 -6.28 4.56 -11.23
N SER A 175 -5.64 5.51 -10.56
CA SER A 175 -5.60 5.51 -9.09
C SER A 175 -6.96 5.71 -8.42
N ASP A 176 -7.95 6.26 -9.12
CA ASP A 176 -9.33 6.38 -8.63
C ASP A 176 -9.97 5.01 -8.37
N SER A 177 -9.77 4.05 -9.27
CA SER A 177 -10.29 2.70 -9.12
C SER A 177 -9.62 1.89 -7.98
N HIS A 178 -8.51 2.38 -7.43
CA HIS A 178 -7.76 1.73 -6.36
C HIS A 178 -8.00 2.33 -4.97
N ASN A 179 -8.87 3.33 -4.84
CA ASN A 179 -9.12 3.99 -3.56
C ASN A 179 -9.65 3.04 -2.47
N VAL A 180 -10.48 2.09 -2.86
CA VAL A 180 -11.05 1.09 -1.92
C VAL A 180 -9.95 0.25 -1.29
N GLU A 181 -8.95 -0.14 -2.09
CA GLU A 181 -7.82 -0.95 -1.63
C GLU A 181 -6.96 -0.21 -0.60
N MET A 182 -6.93 1.13 -0.67
CA MET A 182 -6.17 1.95 0.26
C MET A 182 -6.74 2.00 1.68
N THR A 183 -7.99 1.57 1.89
CA THR A 183 -8.58 1.53 3.24
C THR A 183 -7.87 0.53 4.14
N LEU A 184 -7.44 -0.62 3.63
CA LEU A 184 -6.73 -1.63 4.43
C LEU A 184 -5.38 -1.14 4.97
N PRO A 185 -4.46 -0.58 4.16
CA PRO A 185 -3.22 -0.02 4.67
C PRO A 185 -3.41 1.06 5.73
N VAL A 186 -4.39 1.96 5.53
CA VAL A 186 -4.66 3.05 6.48
C VAL A 186 -5.26 2.49 7.78
N ALA A 187 -6.21 1.56 7.71
CA ALA A 187 -6.82 0.96 8.89
C ALA A 187 -5.82 0.13 9.70
N ALA A 188 -5.00 -0.68 9.03
CA ALA A 188 -3.95 -1.46 9.69
C ALA A 188 -2.90 -0.54 10.36
N ALA A 189 -2.49 0.54 9.69
CA ALA A 189 -1.59 1.52 10.28
C ALA A 189 -2.23 2.19 11.50
N ARG A 190 -3.50 2.58 11.43
CA ARG A 190 -4.24 3.16 12.55
C ARG A 190 -4.33 2.22 13.75
N TYR A 191 -4.51 0.93 13.50
CA TYR A 191 -4.59 -0.09 14.57
C TYR A 191 -3.30 -0.21 15.37
N PHE A 192 -2.15 -0.15 14.71
CA PHE A 192 -0.84 -0.27 15.36
C PHE A 192 -0.23 1.07 15.79
N GLU A 193 -0.73 2.20 15.31
CA GLU A 193 -0.18 3.52 15.64
C GLU A 193 -0.45 3.88 17.10
N THR A 194 0.57 4.40 17.77
CA THR A 194 0.50 4.82 19.17
C THR A 194 0.62 6.33 19.36
N ASP A 195 1.06 7.07 18.35
CA ASP A 195 1.11 8.52 18.36
C ASP A 195 -0.30 9.10 18.14
N PRO A 196 -0.88 9.84 19.09
CA PRO A 196 -2.25 10.36 18.99
C PRO A 196 -2.47 11.29 17.79
N GLU A 197 -1.47 12.07 17.39
CA GLU A 197 -1.61 12.97 16.24
C GLU A 197 -1.61 12.20 14.92
N GLN A 198 -0.78 11.16 14.82
CA GLN A 198 -0.83 10.25 13.67
C GLN A 198 -2.13 9.46 13.63
N GLN A 199 -2.62 9.00 14.78
CA GLN A 199 -3.92 8.34 14.86
C GLN A 199 -5.05 9.22 14.32
N LYS A 200 -5.11 10.48 14.77
CA LYS A 200 -6.10 11.46 14.27
C LYS A 200 -5.97 11.72 12.76
N ALA A 201 -4.75 11.75 12.22
CA ALA A 201 -4.53 11.90 10.80
C ALA A 201 -5.10 10.70 10.02
N LEU A 202 -4.80 9.49 10.48
CA LEU A 202 -5.30 8.25 9.87
C LEU A 202 -6.83 8.11 10.01
N ASP A 203 -7.43 8.52 11.15
CA ASP A 203 -8.90 8.55 11.32
C ASP A 203 -9.57 9.48 10.32
N ARG A 204 -9.02 10.68 10.10
CA ARG A 204 -9.51 11.60 9.06
C ARG A 204 -9.42 10.97 7.68
N ARG A 205 -8.31 10.27 7.39
CA ARG A 205 -8.10 9.60 6.12
C ARG A 205 -9.09 8.48 5.89
N LEU A 206 -9.32 7.64 6.88
CA LEU A 206 -10.34 6.57 6.82
C LEU A 206 -11.74 7.14 6.54
N LYS A 207 -12.10 8.23 7.19
CA LYS A 207 -13.37 8.92 6.93
C LYS A 207 -13.47 9.44 5.50
N GLN A 208 -12.39 9.98 4.94
CA GLN A 208 -12.34 10.43 3.55
C GLN A 208 -12.47 9.26 2.57
N LEU A 209 -11.74 8.16 2.83
CA LEU A 209 -11.80 6.96 1.99
C LEU A 209 -13.17 6.29 2.06
N SER A 210 -13.79 6.19 3.23
CA SER A 210 -15.13 5.61 3.39
C SER A 210 -16.22 6.41 2.68
N SER A 211 -16.06 7.73 2.56
CA SER A 211 -16.98 8.57 1.77
C SER A 211 -16.81 8.40 0.26
N SER A 212 -15.70 7.80 -0.16
CA SER A 212 -15.42 7.48 -1.57
C SER A 212 -15.92 6.09 -1.98
N TYR A 213 -16.60 5.38 -1.11
CA TYR A 213 -17.26 4.10 -1.39
C TYR A 213 -18.54 4.33 -2.20
N ASP A 214 -18.41 4.99 -3.33
CA ASP A 214 -19.47 4.98 -4.32
C ASP A 214 -19.36 3.69 -5.15
N LEU A 215 -20.42 2.93 -5.20
CA LEU A 215 -20.48 1.66 -5.95
C LEU A 215 -20.18 1.85 -7.43
N ASP A 216 -20.52 3.02 -7.99
CA ASP A 216 -20.24 3.34 -9.39
C ASP A 216 -18.74 3.51 -9.65
N CYS A 217 -17.98 3.91 -8.64
CA CYS A 217 -16.53 4.08 -8.72
C CYS A 217 -15.73 2.82 -8.42
N ALA A 218 -16.30 1.90 -7.66
CA ALA A 218 -15.68 0.62 -7.38
C ALA A 218 -15.72 -0.34 -8.58
N ASP A 219 -16.32 0.08 -9.71
CA ASP A 219 -16.49 -0.72 -10.94
C ASP A 219 -16.95 -2.17 -10.66
N VAL A 220 -17.91 -2.29 -9.74
CA VAL A 220 -18.49 -3.58 -9.35
C VAL A 220 -19.18 -4.30 -10.51
N SER A 221 -19.47 -3.55 -11.58
CA SER A 221 -20.18 -4.07 -12.76
C SER A 221 -19.30 -4.83 -13.74
N ALA A 222 -17.97 -4.62 -13.71
CA ALA A 222 -17.17 -4.98 -14.86
C ALA A 222 -16.79 -6.46 -14.94
N THR A 223 -16.40 -7.10 -13.84
CA THR A 223 -16.12 -8.54 -13.82
C THR A 223 -15.99 -9.08 -12.40
N PRO A 224 -16.29 -10.38 -12.14
CA PRO A 224 -16.01 -11.03 -10.85
C PRO A 224 -14.55 -10.89 -10.39
N ARG A 225 -13.61 -10.78 -11.33
CA ARG A 225 -12.19 -10.58 -11.04
C ARG A 225 -11.91 -9.21 -10.42
N ARG A 226 -12.49 -8.12 -10.98
CA ARG A 226 -12.32 -6.77 -10.42
C ARG A 226 -13.02 -6.62 -9.09
N PHE A 227 -14.21 -7.13 -8.94
CA PHE A 227 -14.91 -7.17 -7.66
C PHE A 227 -14.05 -7.82 -6.56
N ASN A 228 -13.52 -9.00 -6.83
CA ASN A 228 -12.65 -9.69 -5.87
C ASN A 228 -11.35 -8.92 -5.58
N TRP A 229 -10.83 -8.25 -6.59
CA TRP A 229 -9.60 -7.48 -6.45
C TRP A 229 -9.79 -6.26 -5.55
N ASN A 230 -10.81 -5.45 -5.82
CA ASN A 230 -11.06 -4.20 -5.11
C ASN A 230 -11.61 -4.43 -3.70
N ASN A 231 -12.26 -5.56 -3.44
CA ASN A 231 -13.01 -5.78 -2.20
C ASN A 231 -12.41 -6.84 -1.27
N ARG A 232 -11.27 -7.43 -1.60
CA ARG A 232 -10.67 -8.51 -0.78
C ARG A 232 -10.34 -8.09 0.65
N GLY A 233 -9.95 -6.84 0.89
CA GLY A 233 -9.64 -6.29 2.20
C GLY A 233 -10.83 -5.82 3.03
N VAL A 234 -12.03 -5.75 2.44
CA VAL A 234 -13.21 -5.09 3.07
C VAL A 234 -13.58 -5.73 4.41
N GLY A 235 -13.55 -7.05 4.52
CA GLY A 235 -13.88 -7.74 5.77
C GLY A 235 -12.89 -7.42 6.90
N VAL A 236 -11.61 -7.32 6.58
CA VAL A 236 -10.56 -6.96 7.55
C VAL A 236 -10.68 -5.49 7.94
N VAL A 237 -10.94 -4.60 6.98
CA VAL A 237 -11.20 -3.18 7.24
C VAL A 237 -12.38 -3.00 8.18
N GLN A 238 -13.49 -3.70 7.93
CA GLN A 238 -14.67 -3.65 8.79
C GLN A 238 -14.36 -4.08 10.22
N TRP A 239 -13.53 -5.11 10.38
CA TRP A 239 -13.08 -5.54 11.71
C TRP A 239 -12.24 -4.45 12.40
N PHE A 240 -11.31 -3.82 11.71
CA PHE A 240 -10.53 -2.70 12.28
C PHE A 240 -11.44 -1.54 12.72
N MET A 241 -12.42 -1.16 11.90
CA MET A 241 -13.33 -0.07 12.23
C MET A 241 -14.12 -0.34 13.51
N GLN A 242 -14.58 -1.59 13.71
CA GLN A 242 -15.23 -2.00 14.94
C GLN A 242 -14.31 -1.90 16.17
N GLN A 243 -12.99 -2.18 16.03
CA GLN A 243 -12.05 -2.03 17.14
C GLN A 243 -11.86 -0.56 17.51
N PHE A 244 -11.91 0.36 16.57
CA PHE A 244 -11.76 1.80 16.84
C PHE A 244 -12.97 2.37 17.57
N GLU A 245 -14.18 1.91 17.24
CA GLU A 245 -15.41 2.30 17.92
C GLU A 245 -15.48 1.76 19.35
N ALA A 246 -15.07 0.52 19.56
CA ALA A 246 -15.06 -0.12 20.89
C ALA A 246 -14.02 0.45 21.85
N GLY A 247 -12.97 1.10 21.36
CA GLY A 247 -11.94 1.74 22.18
C GLY A 247 -12.19 3.23 22.47
N ALA A 248 -13.31 3.78 22.01
CA ALA A 248 -13.68 5.18 22.18
C ALA A 248 -14.53 5.44 23.46
N ASP A 249 -14.97 4.38 24.15
CA ASP A 249 -15.67 4.40 25.45
C ASP A 249 -14.66 4.29 26.61
#